data_310b8a49e457487076d99234f8367f9a
#
_entry.id   310b8a49e457487076d99234f8367f9a
#
_cell.length_a   1.000
_cell.length_b   1.000
_cell.length_c   1.000
_cell.angle_alpha   90.00
_cell.angle_beta   90.00
_cell.angle_gamma   90.00
#
_symmetry.space_group_name_H-M   'P 1'
#
loop_
_entity.id
_entity.type
_entity.pdbx_description
1 polymer ?
#
loop_
_entity_poly.entity_id
_entity_poly.type
_entity_poly.pdbx_seq_one_letter_code
_entity_poly.pdbx_strand_id
1 'polypeptide(L)'
;MSLDWFKSRGYRHFDLPVGERFARKVMNPNFVLNHSFLPLLHYTKSEKRYKKCPKTGTRTITSKDRPIKYASHRDACILSFYASEMNKSLDAHYEAKGLSDNVLAYRALGRGNYDFSAEVLAFAKSKAPVTILAFDVSSFFDNLDHTLLKRRLKTVLGVTSLPEHWMRVFRAITAFHYVDMEELKANVTISARLKEKTQDRIASVEELKSNGIKFHPNPELARGHRRGIPQGTPISAAASNLYMIDFDAAARAYCDSVGALYRRYSDDLLVICDPA
;
A
#
# COMPACT_ATOMS: atom_id res chain seq x y z
N MET A 1 4.26 21.89 -14.38
CA MET A 1 3.90 21.11 -13.18
C MET A 1 5.12 20.27 -12.78
N SER A 2 5.45 20.26 -11.51
CA SER A 2 6.53 19.45 -10.93
C SER A 2 6.25 17.96 -11.10
N LEU A 3 7.30 17.16 -11.21
CA LEU A 3 7.27 15.70 -11.28
C LEU A 3 7.78 15.04 -9.98
N ASP A 4 7.66 15.71 -8.83
CA ASP A 4 8.19 15.25 -7.54
C ASP A 4 7.62 13.88 -7.12
N TRP A 5 6.44 13.52 -7.64
CA TRP A 5 5.81 12.23 -7.46
C TRP A 5 6.42 11.12 -8.34
N PHE A 6 7.14 11.48 -9.40
CA PHE A 6 7.71 10.52 -10.34
C PHE A 6 9.04 9.99 -9.84
N LYS A 7 9.19 8.67 -9.87
CA LYS A 7 10.44 8.00 -9.57
C LYS A 7 10.66 6.90 -10.60
N SER A 8 11.76 6.97 -11.35
CA SER A 8 12.19 5.89 -12.23
C SER A 8 12.47 4.62 -11.42
N ARG A 9 12.16 3.45 -11.98
CA ARG A 9 12.30 2.15 -11.32
C ARG A 9 13.17 1.24 -12.16
N GLY A 10 14.09 0.51 -11.52
CA GLY A 10 15.09 -0.34 -12.19
C GLY A 10 14.82 -1.84 -12.12
N TYR A 11 13.63 -2.27 -11.62
CA TYR A 11 13.32 -3.70 -11.63
C TYR A 11 12.87 -4.19 -13.01
N ARG A 12 12.93 -5.49 -13.27
CA ARG A 12 12.40 -6.08 -14.50
C ARG A 12 10.93 -6.44 -14.36
N HIS A 13 10.17 -6.21 -15.43
CA HIS A 13 8.75 -6.54 -15.51
C HIS A 13 8.36 -6.91 -16.97
N PHE A 14 7.09 -6.90 -17.31
CA PHE A 14 6.54 -7.19 -18.64
C PHE A 14 6.57 -6.01 -19.60
N ASP A 15 7.08 -4.88 -19.15
CA ASP A 15 7.35 -3.67 -19.93
C ASP A 15 8.77 -3.10 -19.63
N LEU A 16 9.14 -2.07 -20.34
CA LEU A 16 10.40 -1.37 -20.15
C LEU A 16 10.25 -0.18 -19.19
N PRO A 17 11.34 0.22 -18.51
CA PRO A 17 11.36 1.42 -17.69
C PRO A 17 10.87 2.65 -18.44
N VAL A 18 10.18 3.54 -17.73
CA VAL A 18 9.64 4.80 -18.27
C VAL A 18 10.35 6.01 -17.69
N GLY A 19 10.49 7.05 -18.50
CA GLY A 19 11.05 8.33 -18.09
C GLY A 19 9.98 9.42 -17.93
N GLU A 20 10.45 10.66 -17.69
CA GLU A 20 9.61 11.84 -17.47
C GLU A 20 8.62 12.13 -18.60
N ARG A 21 8.98 11.84 -19.86
CA ARG A 21 8.06 12.02 -20.99
C ARG A 21 6.79 11.19 -20.83
N PHE A 22 6.88 9.99 -20.29
CA PHE A 22 5.73 9.16 -19.98
C PHE A 22 4.99 9.71 -18.75
N ALA A 23 5.71 10.11 -17.70
CA ALA A 23 5.13 10.71 -16.51
C ALA A 23 4.26 11.94 -16.83
N ARG A 24 4.71 12.81 -17.74
CA ARG A 24 3.91 13.97 -18.20
C ARG A 24 2.60 13.54 -18.89
N LYS A 25 2.58 12.42 -19.63
CA LYS A 25 1.34 11.90 -20.25
C LYS A 25 0.34 11.39 -19.21
N VAL A 26 0.82 10.80 -18.12
CA VAL A 26 -0.02 10.25 -17.04
C VAL A 26 -0.87 11.33 -16.37
N MET A 27 -0.42 12.57 -16.37
CA MET A 27 -1.17 13.72 -15.81
C MET A 27 -2.44 14.07 -16.63
N ASN A 28 -2.58 13.53 -17.84
CA ASN A 28 -3.78 13.68 -18.65
C ASN A 28 -4.78 12.54 -18.34
N PRO A 29 -5.98 12.82 -17.80
CA PRO A 29 -6.99 11.81 -17.49
C PRO A 29 -7.36 10.92 -18.68
N ASN A 30 -7.46 11.50 -19.90
CA ASN A 30 -7.81 10.76 -21.12
C ASN A 30 -6.75 9.72 -21.48
N PHE A 31 -5.48 9.97 -21.17
CA PHE A 31 -4.41 8.99 -21.35
C PHE A 31 -4.64 7.77 -20.45
N VAL A 32 -5.03 7.98 -19.19
CA VAL A 32 -5.27 6.92 -18.20
C VAL A 32 -6.54 6.12 -18.54
N LEU A 33 -7.57 6.76 -19.08
CA LEU A 33 -8.80 6.07 -19.55
C LEU A 33 -8.49 5.01 -20.62
N ASN A 34 -7.57 5.30 -21.52
CA ASN A 34 -7.20 4.41 -22.63
C ASN A 34 -6.05 3.46 -22.27
N HIS A 35 -5.55 3.51 -21.04
CA HIS A 35 -4.44 2.64 -20.62
C HIS A 35 -4.93 1.23 -20.25
N SER A 36 -4.21 0.20 -20.78
CA SER A 36 -4.42 -1.19 -20.41
C SER A 36 -3.40 -1.58 -19.33
N PHE A 37 -3.89 -1.82 -18.11
CA PHE A 37 -3.06 -2.29 -17.01
C PHE A 37 -2.59 -3.72 -17.25
N LEU A 38 -1.31 -3.98 -17.01
CA LEU A 38 -0.70 -5.30 -17.08
C LEU A 38 -0.94 -6.09 -15.78
N PRO A 39 -0.81 -7.42 -15.80
CA PRO A 39 -0.83 -8.19 -14.57
C PRO A 39 0.32 -7.76 -13.65
N LEU A 40 0.06 -7.77 -12.36
CA LEU A 40 1.10 -7.56 -11.34
C LEU A 40 2.06 -8.77 -11.34
N LEU A 41 3.26 -8.59 -10.84
CA LEU A 41 4.19 -9.69 -10.63
C LEU A 41 4.28 -9.99 -9.12
N HIS A 42 3.91 -11.22 -8.76
CA HIS A 42 3.89 -11.69 -7.38
C HIS A 42 5.18 -12.40 -7.01
N TYR A 43 5.71 -12.11 -5.83
CA TYR A 43 6.73 -12.92 -5.16
C TYR A 43 6.57 -12.84 -3.64
N THR A 44 7.04 -13.87 -2.95
CA THR A 44 7.06 -13.88 -1.48
C THR A 44 8.39 -13.34 -0.97
N LYS A 45 8.33 -12.25 -0.20
CA LYS A 45 9.49 -11.72 0.52
C LYS A 45 9.53 -12.33 1.91
N SER A 46 10.50 -13.22 2.15
CA SER A 46 10.72 -13.85 3.46
C SER A 46 11.76 -13.09 4.27
N GLU A 47 11.41 -12.70 5.47
CA GLU A 47 12.30 -12.02 6.41
C GLU A 47 12.51 -12.88 7.65
N LYS A 48 13.77 -13.25 7.94
CA LYS A 48 14.13 -13.96 9.17
C LYS A 48 13.98 -13.04 10.38
N ARG A 49 13.25 -13.50 11.38
CA ARG A 49 13.08 -12.81 12.65
C ARG A 49 13.71 -13.62 13.78
N TYR A 50 14.57 -12.97 14.54
CA TYR A 50 15.20 -13.54 15.71
C TYR A 50 14.40 -13.14 16.95
N LYS A 51 13.78 -14.11 17.63
CA LYS A 51 13.08 -13.87 18.89
C LYS A 51 13.84 -14.56 20.02
N LYS A 52 14.09 -13.85 21.11
CA LYS A 52 14.61 -14.41 22.35
C LYS A 52 13.45 -14.61 23.31
N CYS A 53 13.24 -15.83 23.77
CA CYS A 53 12.24 -16.11 24.80
C CYS A 53 12.65 -15.42 26.12
N PRO A 54 11.84 -14.53 26.70
CA PRO A 54 12.21 -13.85 27.95
C PRO A 54 12.39 -14.80 29.12
N LYS A 55 11.67 -15.93 29.15
CA LYS A 55 11.70 -16.91 30.25
C LYS A 55 12.86 -17.88 30.15
N THR A 56 13.20 -18.37 28.97
CA THR A 56 14.19 -19.45 28.78
C THR A 56 15.51 -18.97 28.19
N GLY A 57 15.58 -17.73 27.71
CA GLY A 57 16.73 -17.19 26.98
C GLY A 57 16.99 -17.83 25.62
N THR A 58 16.18 -18.82 25.22
CA THR A 58 16.33 -19.54 23.95
C THR A 58 16.06 -18.61 22.77
N ARG A 59 16.91 -18.67 21.75
CA ARG A 59 16.71 -17.90 20.49
C ARG A 59 16.00 -18.78 19.47
N THR A 60 14.85 -18.31 18.99
CA THR A 60 14.13 -18.95 17.89
C THR A 60 14.22 -18.09 16.65
N ILE A 61 14.41 -18.74 15.50
CA ILE A 61 14.37 -18.08 14.18
C ILE A 61 13.01 -18.41 13.58
N THR A 62 12.23 -17.38 13.32
CA THR A 62 10.95 -17.50 12.59
C THR A 62 11.06 -16.75 11.27
N SER A 63 10.32 -17.19 10.25
CA SER A 63 10.16 -16.42 8.99
C SER A 63 8.86 -15.63 9.02
N LYS A 64 8.90 -14.39 8.56
CA LYS A 64 7.70 -13.62 8.23
C LYS A 64 7.65 -13.46 6.72
N ASP A 65 6.70 -14.14 6.10
CA ASP A 65 6.48 -14.09 4.67
C ASP A 65 5.48 -12.98 4.32
N ARG A 66 5.83 -12.18 3.31
CA ARG A 66 4.98 -11.12 2.78
C ARG A 66 4.74 -11.36 1.30
N PRO A 67 3.49 -11.58 0.87
CA PRO A 67 3.14 -11.70 -0.55
C PRO A 67 3.17 -10.32 -1.20
N ILE A 68 4.24 -10.01 -1.90
CA ILE A 68 4.41 -8.73 -2.60
C ILE A 68 3.94 -8.87 -4.05
N LYS A 69 3.12 -7.91 -4.49
CA LYS A 69 2.66 -7.79 -5.86
C LYS A 69 3.03 -6.42 -6.40
N TYR A 70 3.98 -6.34 -7.32
CA TYR A 70 4.44 -5.08 -7.86
C TYR A 70 4.00 -4.87 -9.31
N ALA A 71 3.80 -3.62 -9.68
CA ALA A 71 3.23 -3.22 -10.96
C ALA A 71 4.32 -3.05 -12.02
N SER A 72 3.94 -3.14 -13.30
CA SER A 72 4.76 -2.76 -14.43
C SER A 72 5.21 -1.29 -14.34
N HIS A 73 6.20 -0.89 -15.11
CA HIS A 73 6.76 0.47 -15.01
C HIS A 73 5.72 1.55 -15.39
N ARG A 74 4.94 1.29 -16.45
CA ARG A 74 3.86 2.20 -16.89
C ARG A 74 2.76 2.28 -15.86
N ASP A 75 2.32 1.12 -15.36
CA ASP A 75 1.29 1.04 -14.32
C ASP A 75 1.76 1.66 -13.01
N ALA A 76 2.99 1.37 -12.58
CA ALA A 76 3.59 1.97 -11.39
C ALA A 76 3.69 3.50 -11.50
N CYS A 77 3.97 4.04 -12.70
CA CYS A 77 3.98 5.47 -12.94
C CYS A 77 2.58 6.07 -12.77
N ILE A 78 1.54 5.46 -13.37
CA ILE A 78 0.14 5.87 -13.18
C ILE A 78 -0.25 5.79 -11.71
N LEU A 79 -0.02 4.65 -11.06
CA LEU A 79 -0.37 4.44 -9.66
C LEU A 79 0.38 5.41 -8.72
N SER A 80 1.63 5.81 -9.05
CA SER A 80 2.38 6.82 -8.28
C SER A 80 1.75 8.20 -8.40
N PHE A 81 1.32 8.61 -9.59
CA PHE A 81 0.62 9.88 -9.78
C PHE A 81 -0.68 9.93 -8.97
N TYR A 82 -1.51 8.91 -9.09
CA TYR A 82 -2.78 8.84 -8.36
C TYR A 82 -2.59 8.70 -6.85
N ALA A 83 -1.52 8.05 -6.40
CA ALA A 83 -1.12 8.04 -4.99
C ALA A 83 -0.78 9.44 -4.48
N SER A 84 -0.04 10.23 -5.27
CA SER A 84 0.28 11.62 -4.93
C SER A 84 -0.97 12.48 -4.82
N GLU A 85 -1.89 12.38 -5.80
CA GLU A 85 -3.15 13.12 -5.76
C GLU A 85 -4.05 12.69 -4.59
N MET A 86 -4.11 11.37 -4.31
CA MET A 86 -4.82 10.84 -3.13
C MET A 86 -4.23 11.36 -1.83
N ASN A 87 -2.91 11.37 -1.69
CA ASN A 87 -2.23 11.86 -0.48
C ASN A 87 -2.48 13.35 -0.25
N LYS A 88 -2.45 14.19 -1.30
CA LYS A 88 -2.82 15.61 -1.19
C LYS A 88 -4.22 15.79 -0.62
N SER A 89 -5.18 15.03 -1.16
CA SER A 89 -6.57 15.10 -0.69
C SER A 89 -6.73 14.53 0.73
N LEU A 90 -5.97 13.49 1.09
CA LEU A 90 -5.93 12.94 2.45
C LEU A 90 -5.32 13.91 3.44
N ASP A 91 -4.22 14.59 3.10
CA ASP A 91 -3.58 15.57 3.97
C ASP A 91 -4.53 16.75 4.26
N ALA A 92 -5.23 17.26 3.24
CA ALA A 92 -6.28 18.28 3.44
C ALA A 92 -7.44 17.76 4.32
N HIS A 93 -7.85 16.51 4.15
CA HIS A 93 -8.87 15.87 4.99
C HIS A 93 -8.41 15.73 6.45
N TYR A 94 -7.17 15.29 6.68
CA TYR A 94 -6.60 15.16 8.03
C TYR A 94 -6.48 16.50 8.73
N GLU A 95 -6.07 17.56 8.02
CA GLU A 95 -6.01 18.90 8.55
C GLU A 95 -7.41 19.38 8.95
N ALA A 96 -8.38 19.29 8.04
CA ALA A 96 -9.77 19.72 8.31
C ALA A 96 -10.44 18.94 9.46
N LYS A 97 -10.03 17.71 9.72
CA LYS A 97 -10.53 16.85 10.80
C LYS A 97 -9.65 16.88 12.05
N GLY A 98 -8.54 17.59 12.04
CA GLY A 98 -7.56 17.65 13.13
C GLY A 98 -6.85 16.31 13.38
N LEU A 99 -6.69 15.48 12.35
CA LEU A 99 -6.08 14.14 12.42
C LEU A 99 -4.61 14.12 12.02
N SER A 100 -4.03 15.29 11.72
CA SER A 100 -2.67 15.39 11.17
C SER A 100 -1.60 14.75 12.04
N ASP A 101 -1.74 14.82 13.36
CA ASP A 101 -0.80 14.22 14.31
C ASP A 101 -1.12 12.76 14.65
N ASN A 102 -2.30 12.28 14.30
CA ASN A 102 -2.74 10.92 14.64
C ASN A 102 -2.30 9.87 13.60
N VAL A 103 -2.25 10.25 12.31
CA VAL A 103 -1.92 9.36 11.19
C VAL A 103 -0.52 9.66 10.70
N LEU A 104 0.42 8.76 10.94
CA LEU A 104 1.86 9.02 10.78
C LEU A 104 2.46 8.39 9.52
N ALA A 105 2.07 7.17 9.16
CA ALA A 105 2.67 6.43 8.06
C ALA A 105 2.29 6.97 6.69
N TYR A 106 3.22 6.82 5.73
CA TYR A 106 3.02 7.11 4.30
C TYR A 106 2.71 8.57 3.96
N ARG A 107 3.08 9.50 4.83
CA ARG A 107 2.91 10.94 4.69
C ARG A 107 4.26 11.66 4.68
N ALA A 108 4.34 12.77 3.98
CA ALA A 108 5.54 13.62 3.93
C ALA A 108 5.56 14.63 5.10
N LEU A 109 5.69 14.12 6.34
CA LEU A 109 5.63 14.94 7.55
C LEU A 109 6.98 15.57 7.94
N GLY A 110 8.07 15.29 7.22
CA GLY A 110 9.41 15.76 7.59
C GLY A 110 9.95 15.14 8.89
N ARG A 111 9.29 14.14 9.44
CA ARG A 111 9.62 13.44 10.70
C ARG A 111 9.77 11.93 10.44
N GLY A 112 10.62 11.26 11.18
CA GLY A 112 10.86 9.82 11.09
C GLY A 112 10.33 9.05 12.30
N ASN A 113 10.51 7.73 12.29
CA ASN A 113 10.06 6.85 13.37
C ASN A 113 10.65 7.23 14.73
N TYR A 114 11.86 7.78 14.78
CA TYR A 114 12.48 8.24 16.01
C TYR A 114 11.71 9.41 16.63
N ASP A 115 11.30 10.37 15.82
CA ASP A 115 10.55 11.56 16.29
C ASP A 115 9.20 11.13 16.85
N PHE A 116 8.49 10.21 16.16
CA PHE A 116 7.21 9.67 16.62
C PHE A 116 7.35 8.86 17.90
N SER A 117 8.40 8.04 18.00
CA SER A 117 8.68 7.26 19.22
C SER A 117 9.05 8.16 20.40
N ALA A 118 9.82 9.22 20.16
CA ALA A 118 10.18 10.20 21.19
C ALA A 118 8.95 10.95 21.72
N GLU A 119 8.04 11.37 20.84
CA GLU A 119 6.77 12.01 21.21
C GLU A 119 5.90 11.10 22.09
N VAL A 120 5.72 9.85 21.67
CA VAL A 120 4.98 8.83 22.42
C VAL A 120 5.59 8.61 23.82
N LEU A 121 6.91 8.47 23.88
CA LEU A 121 7.62 8.28 25.14
C LEU A 121 7.51 9.51 26.06
N ALA A 122 7.61 10.71 25.50
CA ALA A 122 7.44 11.96 26.25
C ALA A 122 6.05 12.06 26.85
N PHE A 123 5.01 11.75 26.08
CA PHE A 123 3.63 11.72 26.57
C PHE A 123 3.46 10.69 27.70
N ALA A 124 3.94 9.46 27.53
CA ALA A 124 3.86 8.41 28.54
C ALA A 124 4.57 8.83 29.84
N LYS A 125 5.75 9.45 29.76
CA LYS A 125 6.48 9.95 30.94
C LYS A 125 5.76 11.10 31.65
N SER A 126 5.13 12.01 30.92
CA SER A 126 4.42 13.17 31.50
C SER A 126 3.14 12.79 32.23
N LYS A 127 2.56 11.63 31.90
CA LYS A 127 1.29 11.12 32.46
C LYS A 127 1.45 9.90 33.36
N ALA A 128 2.69 9.43 33.60
CA ALA A 128 2.92 8.21 34.34
C ALA A 128 2.29 8.23 35.77
N PRO A 129 1.68 7.13 36.22
CA PRO A 129 1.61 5.82 35.56
C PRO A 129 0.59 5.77 34.41
N VAL A 130 0.89 5.03 33.32
CA VAL A 130 0.01 4.90 32.15
C VAL A 130 -0.11 3.45 31.68
N THR A 131 -1.20 3.13 31.01
CA THR A 131 -1.37 1.91 30.23
C THR A 131 -1.10 2.20 28.76
N ILE A 132 -0.27 1.35 28.12
CA ILE A 132 0.05 1.42 26.69
C ILE A 132 -0.60 0.23 25.99
N LEU A 133 -1.51 0.50 25.07
CA LEU A 133 -2.20 -0.48 24.25
C LEU A 133 -1.67 -0.39 22.82
N ALA A 134 -1.13 -1.50 22.31
CA ALA A 134 -0.65 -1.63 20.94
C ALA A 134 -1.42 -2.74 20.21
N PHE A 135 -1.95 -2.42 19.04
CA PHE A 135 -2.72 -3.34 18.21
C PHE A 135 -2.13 -3.41 16.81
N ASP A 136 -2.22 -4.58 16.19
CA ASP A 136 -1.85 -4.84 14.80
C ASP A 136 -3.08 -5.38 14.05
N VAL A 137 -3.38 -4.84 12.86
CA VAL A 137 -4.53 -5.30 12.06
C VAL A 137 -4.06 -6.43 11.15
N SER A 138 -4.47 -7.65 11.47
CA SER A 138 -4.09 -8.85 10.73
C SER A 138 -4.55 -8.81 9.28
N SER A 139 -3.66 -9.16 8.34
CA SER A 139 -3.94 -9.23 6.90
C SER A 139 -4.61 -7.96 6.36
N PHE A 140 -4.11 -6.82 6.80
CA PHE A 140 -4.75 -5.52 6.59
C PHE A 140 -5.10 -5.27 5.12
N PHE A 141 -4.13 -5.39 4.21
CA PHE A 141 -4.32 -5.15 2.78
C PHE A 141 -5.30 -6.12 2.12
N ASP A 142 -5.38 -7.36 2.59
CA ASP A 142 -6.27 -8.39 2.05
C ASP A 142 -7.73 -8.20 2.50
N ASN A 143 -7.95 -7.41 3.57
CA ASN A 143 -9.27 -7.21 4.18
C ASN A 143 -9.92 -5.85 3.88
N LEU A 144 -9.31 -5.00 3.04
CA LEU A 144 -9.90 -3.71 2.69
C LEU A 144 -11.13 -3.90 1.80
N ASP A 145 -12.34 -3.64 2.35
CA ASP A 145 -13.61 -3.73 1.62
C ASP A 145 -13.67 -2.71 0.49
N HIS A 146 -13.99 -3.15 -0.71
CA HIS A 146 -13.99 -2.31 -1.91
C HIS A 146 -15.10 -1.26 -1.92
N THR A 147 -16.26 -1.58 -1.34
CA THR A 147 -17.40 -0.65 -1.28
C THR A 147 -17.07 0.50 -0.35
N LEU A 148 -16.52 0.17 0.83
CA LEU A 148 -16.09 1.15 1.81
C LEU A 148 -14.93 2.01 1.29
N LEU A 149 -13.92 1.39 0.70
CA LEU A 149 -12.78 2.08 0.10
C LEU A 149 -13.23 3.08 -0.99
N LYS A 150 -14.16 2.66 -1.87
CA LYS A 150 -14.75 3.52 -2.92
C LYS A 150 -15.53 4.69 -2.32
N ARG A 151 -16.32 4.45 -1.27
CA ARG A 151 -17.07 5.49 -0.57
C ARG A 151 -16.13 6.54 0.01
N ARG A 152 -15.09 6.12 0.71
CA ARG A 152 -14.10 7.01 1.31
C ARG A 152 -13.30 7.78 0.28
N LEU A 153 -12.96 7.14 -0.86
CA LEU A 153 -12.31 7.83 -1.97
C LEU A 153 -13.18 8.98 -2.51
N LYS A 154 -14.48 8.75 -2.67
CA LYS A 154 -15.41 9.82 -3.07
C LYS A 154 -15.46 10.97 -2.05
N THR A 155 -15.50 10.63 -0.76
CA THR A 155 -15.50 11.61 0.33
C THR A 155 -14.26 12.49 0.30
N VAL A 156 -13.07 11.89 0.19
CA VAL A 156 -11.80 12.62 0.22
C VAL A 156 -11.59 13.46 -1.05
N LEU A 157 -12.08 12.98 -2.19
CA LEU A 157 -12.06 13.74 -3.45
C LEU A 157 -13.17 14.80 -3.55
N GLY A 158 -14.12 14.85 -2.62
CA GLY A 158 -15.25 15.80 -2.63
C GLY A 158 -16.22 15.56 -3.77
N VAL A 159 -16.43 14.31 -4.21
CA VAL A 159 -17.26 13.99 -5.38
C VAL A 159 -18.39 13.02 -5.04
N THR A 160 -19.53 13.16 -5.70
CA THR A 160 -20.68 12.24 -5.57
C THR A 160 -20.50 10.96 -6.38
N SER A 161 -19.79 11.04 -7.51
CA SER A 161 -19.40 9.89 -8.33
C SER A 161 -17.93 9.99 -8.69
N LEU A 162 -17.21 8.84 -8.71
CA LEU A 162 -15.81 8.84 -9.12
C LEU A 162 -15.70 9.20 -10.61
N PRO A 163 -14.83 10.16 -10.98
CA PRO A 163 -14.45 10.37 -12.37
C PRO A 163 -13.95 9.06 -13.00
N GLU A 164 -14.19 8.86 -14.29
CA GLU A 164 -13.90 7.60 -14.96
C GLU A 164 -12.44 7.18 -14.86
N HIS A 165 -11.49 8.12 -14.96
CA HIS A 165 -10.06 7.84 -14.80
C HIS A 165 -9.72 7.34 -13.38
N TRP A 166 -10.34 7.89 -12.31
CA TRP A 166 -10.22 7.37 -10.95
C TRP A 166 -10.85 5.98 -10.82
N MET A 167 -12.01 5.76 -11.47
CA MET A 167 -12.63 4.44 -11.49
C MET A 167 -11.75 3.40 -12.19
N ARG A 168 -11.03 3.80 -13.26
CA ARG A 168 -10.06 2.95 -13.95
C ARG A 168 -8.94 2.51 -13.01
N VAL A 169 -8.34 3.46 -12.30
CA VAL A 169 -7.28 3.19 -11.30
C VAL A 169 -7.81 2.37 -10.13
N PHE A 170 -9.00 2.69 -9.61
CA PHE A 170 -9.65 1.92 -8.54
C PHE A 170 -9.82 0.44 -8.94
N ARG A 171 -10.28 0.18 -10.17
CA ARG A 171 -10.39 -1.20 -10.69
C ARG A 171 -9.05 -1.89 -10.82
N ALA A 172 -8.01 -1.17 -11.22
CA ALA A 172 -6.66 -1.72 -11.36
C ALA A 172 -6.08 -2.24 -10.03
N ILE A 173 -6.51 -1.70 -8.88
CA ILE A 173 -6.05 -2.15 -7.56
C ILE A 173 -7.05 -3.06 -6.83
N THR A 174 -8.29 -3.12 -7.26
CA THR A 174 -9.31 -3.97 -6.62
C THR A 174 -9.60 -5.24 -7.41
N ALA A 175 -9.63 -5.16 -8.74
CA ALA A 175 -9.84 -6.28 -9.66
C ALA A 175 -8.55 -6.64 -10.42
N PHE A 176 -7.41 -6.57 -9.74
CA PHE A 176 -6.11 -6.89 -10.31
C PHE A 176 -5.97 -8.37 -10.66
N HIS A 177 -5.10 -8.61 -11.64
CA HIS A 177 -4.57 -9.94 -11.89
C HIS A 177 -3.07 -9.95 -11.64
N TYR A 178 -2.51 -11.11 -11.32
CA TYR A 178 -1.07 -11.26 -11.14
C TYR A 178 -0.55 -12.55 -11.78
N VAL A 179 0.74 -12.57 -12.01
CA VAL A 179 1.53 -13.72 -12.42
C VAL A 179 2.48 -14.06 -11.28
N ASP A 180 2.63 -15.34 -10.97
CA ASP A 180 3.53 -15.79 -9.93
C ASP A 180 4.97 -15.91 -10.46
N MET A 181 5.93 -15.36 -9.72
CA MET A 181 7.36 -15.44 -10.06
C MET A 181 7.86 -16.89 -10.08
N GLU A 182 7.33 -17.76 -9.24
CA GLU A 182 7.72 -19.17 -9.22
C GLU A 182 7.24 -19.91 -10.47
N GLU A 183 6.05 -19.57 -11.00
CA GLU A 183 5.60 -20.09 -12.29
C GLU A 183 6.51 -19.63 -13.44
N LEU A 184 6.97 -18.37 -13.42
CA LEU A 184 7.94 -17.87 -14.41
C LEU A 184 9.28 -18.59 -14.33
N LYS A 185 9.76 -18.85 -13.12
CA LYS A 185 11.01 -19.59 -12.89
C LYS A 185 10.92 -21.05 -13.30
N ALA A 186 9.75 -21.67 -13.17
CA ALA A 186 9.50 -23.05 -13.56
C ALA A 186 9.39 -23.22 -15.10
N ASN A 187 9.05 -22.16 -15.83
CA ASN A 187 8.96 -22.20 -17.29
C ASN A 187 10.35 -22.11 -17.92
N VAL A 188 10.73 -23.10 -18.74
CA VAL A 188 12.07 -23.22 -19.32
C VAL A 188 12.47 -21.99 -20.15
N THR A 189 11.58 -21.53 -21.03
CA THR A 189 11.84 -20.39 -21.92
C THR A 189 12.00 -19.09 -21.16
N ILE A 190 11.09 -18.80 -20.20
CA ILE A 190 11.08 -17.54 -19.45
C ILE A 190 12.17 -17.54 -18.39
N SER A 191 12.46 -18.68 -17.75
CA SER A 191 13.51 -18.76 -16.72
C SER A 191 14.91 -18.46 -17.27
N ALA A 192 15.19 -18.79 -18.54
CA ALA A 192 16.43 -18.42 -19.20
C ALA A 192 16.60 -16.88 -19.24
N ARG A 193 15.54 -16.18 -19.68
CA ARG A 193 15.54 -14.69 -19.71
C ARG A 193 15.65 -14.06 -18.32
N LEU A 194 15.06 -14.68 -17.29
CA LEU A 194 15.18 -14.18 -15.90
C LEU A 194 16.63 -14.21 -15.40
N LYS A 195 17.45 -15.14 -15.87
CA LYS A 195 18.87 -15.27 -15.52
C LYS A 195 19.75 -14.28 -16.26
N GLU A 196 19.32 -13.76 -17.40
CA GLU A 196 20.06 -12.75 -18.16
C GLU A 196 20.09 -11.42 -17.39
N LYS A 197 21.28 -10.79 -17.33
CA LYS A 197 21.47 -9.47 -16.70
C LYS A 197 21.20 -8.33 -17.69
N THR A 198 20.10 -8.42 -18.44
CA THR A 198 19.66 -7.39 -19.38
C THR A 198 18.61 -6.48 -18.76
N GLN A 199 18.45 -5.28 -19.33
CA GLN A 199 17.38 -4.34 -18.95
C GLN A 199 16.07 -4.62 -19.71
N ASP A 200 16.00 -5.71 -20.47
CA ASP A 200 14.85 -6.05 -21.28
C ASP A 200 13.65 -6.53 -20.45
N ARG A 201 12.45 -6.44 -21.02
CA ARG A 201 11.26 -7.01 -20.41
C ARG A 201 11.40 -8.53 -20.23
N ILE A 202 10.75 -9.06 -19.20
CA ILE A 202 10.75 -10.50 -18.91
C ILE A 202 10.06 -11.27 -20.05
N ALA A 203 8.86 -10.85 -20.44
CA ALA A 203 8.07 -11.41 -21.52
C ALA A 203 6.95 -10.43 -21.93
N SER A 204 6.40 -10.57 -23.14
CA SER A 204 5.13 -9.93 -23.49
C SER A 204 3.94 -10.70 -22.93
N VAL A 205 2.75 -10.10 -22.92
CA VAL A 205 1.51 -10.78 -22.50
C VAL A 205 1.19 -11.97 -23.42
N GLU A 206 1.46 -11.83 -24.70
CA GLU A 206 1.29 -12.88 -25.71
C GLU A 206 2.24 -14.05 -25.44
N GLU A 207 3.51 -13.77 -25.14
CA GLU A 207 4.49 -14.79 -24.76
C GLU A 207 4.13 -15.49 -23.45
N LEU A 208 3.60 -14.78 -22.45
CA LEU A 208 3.10 -15.41 -21.23
C LEU A 208 1.97 -16.40 -21.53
N LYS A 209 0.99 -15.99 -22.34
CA LYS A 209 -0.14 -16.85 -22.73
C LYS A 209 0.30 -18.06 -23.55
N SER A 210 1.16 -17.88 -24.55
CA SER A 210 1.65 -18.97 -25.40
C SER A 210 2.51 -19.99 -24.64
N ASN A 211 3.14 -19.57 -23.53
CA ASN A 211 3.88 -20.44 -22.63
C ASN A 211 3.03 -21.02 -21.48
N GLY A 212 1.70 -20.85 -21.52
CA GLY A 212 0.78 -21.44 -20.54
C GLY A 212 0.85 -20.80 -19.13
N ILE A 213 1.44 -19.61 -19.00
CA ILE A 213 1.51 -18.90 -17.70
C ILE A 213 0.11 -18.45 -17.28
N LYS A 214 -0.25 -18.74 -16.05
CA LYS A 214 -1.56 -18.41 -15.51
C LYS A 214 -1.64 -16.95 -15.05
N PHE A 215 -2.81 -16.34 -15.27
CA PHE A 215 -3.16 -15.01 -14.78
C PHE A 215 -4.12 -15.18 -13.61
N HIS A 216 -3.62 -15.06 -12.40
CA HIS A 216 -4.40 -15.24 -11.18
C HIS A 216 -5.17 -13.95 -10.86
N PRO A 217 -6.48 -14.01 -10.60
CA PRO A 217 -7.24 -12.84 -10.16
C PRO A 217 -6.91 -12.50 -8.70
N ASN A 218 -7.39 -11.34 -8.22
CA ASN A 218 -7.37 -11.02 -6.80
C ASN A 218 -7.93 -12.21 -6.00
N PRO A 219 -7.17 -12.81 -5.05
CA PRO A 219 -7.56 -14.03 -4.34
C PRO A 219 -8.90 -13.92 -3.61
N GLU A 220 -9.19 -12.74 -3.05
CA GLU A 220 -10.45 -12.52 -2.33
C GLU A 220 -11.64 -12.42 -3.30
N LEU A 221 -11.47 -11.77 -4.46
CA LEU A 221 -12.49 -11.78 -5.51
C LEU A 221 -12.75 -13.19 -6.05
N ALA A 222 -11.71 -14.00 -6.21
CA ALA A 222 -11.85 -15.39 -6.64
C ALA A 222 -12.67 -16.22 -5.64
N ARG A 223 -12.67 -15.84 -4.35
CA ARG A 223 -13.50 -16.45 -3.29
C ARG A 223 -14.89 -15.82 -3.17
N GLY A 224 -15.24 -14.87 -4.03
CA GLY A 224 -16.52 -14.14 -3.99
C GLY A 224 -16.55 -12.95 -3.04
N HIS A 225 -15.43 -12.59 -2.40
CA HIS A 225 -15.35 -11.46 -1.46
C HIS A 225 -14.90 -10.18 -2.18
N ARG A 226 -15.66 -9.11 -2.05
CA ARG A 226 -15.32 -7.79 -2.63
C ARG A 226 -14.37 -7.00 -1.73
N ARG A 227 -13.18 -7.54 -1.51
CA ARG A 227 -12.13 -6.96 -0.67
C ARG A 227 -10.73 -7.29 -1.18
N GLY A 228 -9.74 -6.66 -0.56
CA GLY A 228 -8.32 -6.87 -0.82
C GLY A 228 -7.76 -5.99 -1.93
N ILE A 229 -6.59 -5.39 -1.64
CA ILE A 229 -5.76 -4.66 -2.59
C ILE A 229 -4.33 -5.22 -2.57
N PRO A 230 -3.54 -5.05 -3.65
CA PRO A 230 -2.21 -5.63 -3.72
C PRO A 230 -1.24 -4.93 -2.75
N GLN A 231 -0.50 -5.67 -1.94
CA GLN A 231 0.63 -5.13 -1.19
C GLN A 231 1.85 -5.02 -2.11
N GLY A 232 2.42 -3.80 -2.25
CA GLY A 232 3.62 -3.56 -3.05
C GLY A 232 3.42 -2.65 -4.27
N THR A 233 2.19 -2.18 -4.53
CA THR A 233 1.98 -1.12 -5.54
C THR A 233 2.12 0.28 -4.93
N PRO A 234 2.49 1.30 -5.72
CA PRO A 234 2.71 2.66 -5.21
C PRO A 234 1.51 3.29 -4.50
N ILE A 235 0.29 2.94 -4.91
CA ILE A 235 -0.95 3.54 -4.38
C ILE A 235 -1.48 2.81 -3.13
N SER A 236 -1.03 1.59 -2.86
CA SER A 236 -1.60 0.76 -1.78
C SER A 236 -1.46 1.40 -0.41
N ALA A 237 -0.35 2.08 -0.15
CA ALA A 237 -0.10 2.81 1.08
C ALA A 237 -1.10 3.97 1.29
N ALA A 238 -1.35 4.77 0.26
CA ALA A 238 -2.36 5.84 0.32
C ALA A 238 -3.78 5.28 0.46
N ALA A 239 -4.09 4.18 -0.25
CA ALA A 239 -5.39 3.50 -0.15
C ALA A 239 -5.64 2.90 1.24
N SER A 240 -4.59 2.41 1.93
CA SER A 240 -4.71 1.93 3.31
C SER A 240 -5.01 3.06 4.30
N ASN A 241 -4.36 4.21 4.14
CA ASN A 241 -4.68 5.41 4.92
C ASN A 241 -6.10 5.90 4.65
N LEU A 242 -6.49 5.96 3.38
CA LEU A 242 -7.86 6.30 2.97
C LEU A 242 -8.91 5.39 3.63
N TYR A 243 -8.62 4.10 3.73
CA TYR A 243 -9.53 3.13 4.34
C TYR A 243 -9.83 3.41 5.80
N MET A 244 -8.91 4.03 6.53
CA MET A 244 -9.00 4.22 7.99
C MET A 244 -9.59 5.57 8.41
N ILE A 245 -9.92 6.49 7.52
CA ILE A 245 -10.29 7.89 7.87
C ILE A 245 -11.43 8.01 8.88
N ASP A 246 -12.48 7.19 8.76
CA ASP A 246 -13.62 7.22 9.70
C ASP A 246 -13.25 6.60 11.05
N PHE A 247 -12.43 5.53 11.01
CA PHE A 247 -11.90 4.89 12.23
C PHE A 247 -10.98 5.86 12.98
N ASP A 248 -10.05 6.51 12.29
CA ASP A 248 -9.13 7.48 12.88
C ASP A 248 -9.89 8.63 13.56
N ALA A 249 -10.96 9.12 12.91
CA ALA A 249 -11.80 10.17 13.47
C ALA A 249 -12.52 9.73 14.75
N ALA A 250 -13.10 8.51 14.74
CA ALA A 250 -13.79 7.96 15.90
C ALA A 250 -12.82 7.63 17.05
N ALA A 251 -11.67 7.01 16.73
CA ALA A 251 -10.65 6.65 17.72
C ALA A 251 -10.07 7.90 18.39
N ARG A 252 -9.75 8.95 17.61
CA ARG A 252 -9.29 10.21 18.14
C ARG A 252 -10.33 10.85 19.05
N ALA A 253 -11.59 10.98 18.59
CA ALA A 253 -12.64 11.62 19.39
C ALA A 253 -12.85 10.89 20.73
N TYR A 254 -12.81 9.55 20.72
CA TYR A 254 -12.88 8.78 21.96
C TYR A 254 -11.67 9.02 22.87
N CYS A 255 -10.47 8.93 22.32
CA CYS A 255 -9.23 9.16 23.10
C CYS A 255 -9.17 10.57 23.69
N ASP A 256 -9.55 11.59 22.93
CA ASP A 256 -9.61 12.97 23.41
C ASP A 256 -10.60 13.12 24.58
N SER A 257 -11.74 12.42 24.56
CA SER A 257 -12.76 12.49 25.61
C SER A 257 -12.32 11.90 26.96
N VAL A 258 -11.30 11.03 26.96
CA VAL A 258 -10.72 10.37 28.13
C VAL A 258 -9.27 10.81 28.41
N GLY A 259 -8.78 11.85 27.75
CA GLY A 259 -7.41 12.35 27.92
C GLY A 259 -6.32 11.40 27.44
N ALA A 260 -6.65 10.42 26.58
CA ALA A 260 -5.73 9.45 26.04
C ALA A 260 -5.05 9.93 24.74
N LEU A 261 -3.86 9.42 24.47
CA LEU A 261 -3.16 9.64 23.20
C LEU A 261 -3.53 8.53 22.21
N TYR A 262 -3.89 8.91 20.98
CA TYR A 262 -4.07 7.99 19.85
C TYR A 262 -3.06 8.28 18.75
N ARG A 263 -2.37 7.25 18.25
CA ARG A 263 -1.49 7.30 17.08
C ARG A 263 -1.65 6.06 16.22
N ARG A 264 -1.56 6.22 14.90
CA ARG A 264 -1.57 5.11 13.94
C ARG A 264 -0.40 5.19 12.96
N TYR A 265 0.29 4.08 12.81
CA TYR A 265 1.34 3.89 11.80
C TYR A 265 0.98 2.70 10.90
N SER A 266 0.33 2.95 9.75
CA SER A 266 -0.21 1.92 8.83
C SER A 266 -1.29 1.08 9.51
N ASP A 267 -1.00 -0.21 9.75
CA ASP A 267 -1.80 -1.21 10.45
C ASP A 267 -1.54 -1.27 11.95
N ASP A 268 -0.48 -0.62 12.43
CA ASP A 268 -0.15 -0.52 13.85
C ASP A 268 -0.93 0.64 14.51
N LEU A 269 -1.67 0.34 15.57
CA LEU A 269 -2.44 1.30 16.37
C LEU A 269 -1.84 1.41 17.76
N LEU A 270 -1.71 2.62 18.27
CA LEU A 270 -1.20 2.89 19.61
C LEU A 270 -2.17 3.79 20.36
N VAL A 271 -2.52 3.36 21.59
CA VAL A 271 -3.27 4.19 22.56
C VAL A 271 -2.50 4.22 23.86
N ILE A 272 -2.38 5.41 24.45
CA ILE A 272 -1.84 5.60 25.81
C ILE A 272 -2.91 6.27 26.63
N CYS A 273 -3.30 5.64 27.74
CA CYS A 273 -4.36 6.13 28.63
C CYS A 273 -3.94 5.98 30.11
N ASP A 274 -4.73 6.55 30.99
CA ASP A 274 -4.59 6.33 32.43
C ASP A 274 -4.75 4.83 32.76
N PRO A 275 -4.08 4.33 33.81
CA PRO A 275 -4.30 2.97 34.29
C PRO A 275 -5.76 2.78 34.69
N ALA A 276 -6.34 1.60 34.35
CA ALA A 276 -7.67 1.22 34.82
C ALA A 276 -7.65 0.83 36.31
#